data_bd7577a91395283cc9eeab6145604d64
#
_entry.id   bd7577a91395283cc9eeab6145604d64
#
_cell.length_a   1.000
_cell.length_b   1.000
_cell.length_c   1.000
_cell.angle_alpha   90.00
_cell.angle_beta   90.00
_cell.angle_gamma   90.00
#
_symmetry.space_group_name_H-M   'P 1'
#
loop_
_entity.id
_entity.type
_entity.pdbx_description
1 polymer ?
#
loop_
_entity_poly.entity_id
_entity_poly.type
_entity_poly.pdbx_seq_one_letter_code
_entity_poly.pdbx_strand_id
1 'polypeptide(L)'
;DGANLASVFDNSSVTDVSASGRPADPKFVEIFRSHAFYAGMSASPQELIFSVPFDEDNFTGGSGAGSIKVDEPIVGIKVFRENLFVFCEDSIFKITGSSSSDFTVIPVTRAIGCVDGFSIQEISGDLIYLAPDGLRTIAGTERIGDVELGTISKQIQPRLDNIDTDRISSVVVRNKSQYRLFFPDDTGTATSSPGLLGVIKAGVDGGVGWEYADLKGIRPACCTSGFINGTETILHGGYDGFVFKQETGSTFDGTNIAAIYRGPDYTMGDAGIRKMMQRIIWNYDNEGAVNSNFRIRYDFNSSETPQPASYTLTTGAAVAIYGNSASTYGTAVYGSSGTPLVRQSIEGGGFTVAVRLDDAAGAAPISLKGYQLEFTPGGRR
;
A
#
# COMPACT_ATOMS: atom_id res chain seq x y z
N ASP A 1 -11.58 14.08 -12.96
CA ASP A 1 -12.01 14.45 -11.60
C ASP A 1 -13.53 14.28 -11.40
N GLY A 2 -14.27 14.01 -12.47
CA GLY A 2 -15.73 13.83 -12.43
C GLY A 2 -16.55 15.11 -12.21
N ALA A 3 -15.93 16.27 -12.33
CA ALA A 3 -16.57 17.56 -12.11
C ALA A 3 -16.34 18.55 -13.26
N ASN A 4 -15.28 18.38 -14.01
CA ASN A 4 -14.87 19.29 -15.07
C ASN A 4 -14.70 18.56 -16.41
N LEU A 5 -14.59 19.32 -17.49
CA LEU A 5 -14.24 18.81 -18.80
C LEU A 5 -12.87 18.12 -18.78
N ALA A 6 -12.68 17.14 -19.64
CA ALA A 6 -11.35 16.60 -19.88
C ALA A 6 -10.44 17.72 -20.44
N SER A 7 -9.20 17.76 -20.01
CA SER A 7 -8.21 18.73 -20.46
C SER A 7 -6.97 18.01 -20.99
N VAL A 8 -6.34 18.59 -21.99
CA VAL A 8 -5.08 18.13 -22.57
C VAL A 8 -3.95 19.06 -22.17
N PHE A 9 -2.82 18.50 -21.77
CA PHE A 9 -1.59 19.23 -21.50
C PHE A 9 -0.56 18.96 -22.59
N ASP A 10 -0.18 20.00 -23.32
CA ASP A 10 0.75 19.93 -24.47
C ASP A 10 2.22 20.20 -24.08
N ASN A 11 2.60 20.07 -22.82
CA ASN A 11 3.87 20.45 -22.18
C ASN A 11 4.08 21.97 -21.98
N SER A 12 3.13 22.81 -22.35
CA SER A 12 3.21 24.27 -22.17
C SER A 12 1.92 24.86 -21.61
N SER A 13 0.79 24.36 -22.03
CA SER A 13 -0.54 24.85 -21.65
C SER A 13 -1.51 23.70 -21.37
N VAL A 14 -2.52 23.98 -20.56
CA VAL A 14 -3.67 23.09 -20.35
C VAL A 14 -4.85 23.68 -21.09
N THR A 15 -5.45 22.89 -21.97
CA THR A 15 -6.63 23.30 -22.77
C THR A 15 -7.74 22.27 -22.58
N ASP A 16 -8.97 22.77 -22.41
CA ASP A 16 -10.13 21.90 -22.32
C ASP A 16 -10.47 21.28 -23.67
N VAL A 17 -10.82 20.00 -23.67
CA VAL A 17 -11.35 19.32 -24.85
C VAL A 17 -12.65 20.00 -25.26
N SER A 18 -12.66 20.63 -26.43
CA SER A 18 -13.77 21.48 -26.89
C SER A 18 -14.67 20.82 -27.95
N ALA A 19 -14.31 19.63 -28.42
CA ALA A 19 -15.00 18.94 -29.50
C ALA A 19 -16.46 18.58 -29.18
N SER A 20 -17.30 18.57 -30.18
CA SER A 20 -18.68 18.09 -30.05
C SER A 20 -18.70 16.58 -29.78
N GLY A 21 -19.55 16.15 -28.85
CA GLY A 21 -19.61 14.73 -28.43
C GLY A 21 -18.62 14.31 -27.37
N ARG A 22 -17.81 15.28 -26.87
CA ARG A 22 -16.90 15.03 -25.76
C ARG A 22 -17.64 14.62 -24.49
N PRO A 23 -17.00 13.84 -23.59
CA PRO A 23 -17.53 13.58 -22.26
C PRO A 23 -17.56 14.87 -21.42
N ALA A 24 -18.64 15.08 -20.66
CA ALA A 24 -18.87 16.34 -19.95
C ALA A 24 -18.03 16.44 -18.67
N ASP A 25 -17.96 15.35 -17.91
CA ASP A 25 -17.39 15.29 -16.57
C ASP A 25 -16.74 13.92 -16.30
N PRO A 26 -15.76 13.48 -17.12
CA PRO A 26 -15.18 12.15 -16.97
C PRO A 26 -14.31 12.06 -15.72
N LYS A 27 -14.50 11.00 -14.94
CA LYS A 27 -13.68 10.70 -13.75
C LYS A 27 -12.43 9.90 -14.11
N PHE A 28 -12.53 9.08 -15.15
CA PHE A 28 -11.45 8.16 -15.56
C PHE A 28 -11.13 8.32 -17.04
N VAL A 29 -9.85 8.19 -17.37
CA VAL A 29 -9.34 8.14 -18.75
C VAL A 29 -8.25 7.09 -18.86
N GLU A 30 -8.29 6.30 -19.94
CA GLU A 30 -7.25 5.33 -20.31
C GLU A 30 -7.08 5.29 -21.82
N ILE A 31 -5.87 5.05 -22.28
CA ILE A 31 -5.57 4.90 -23.71
C ILE A 31 -5.59 3.41 -24.07
N PHE A 32 -6.51 3.02 -24.94
CA PHE A 32 -6.60 1.66 -25.44
C PHE A 32 -6.72 1.63 -26.95
N ARG A 33 -5.85 0.87 -27.62
CA ARG A 33 -5.79 0.76 -29.11
C ARG A 33 -5.78 2.13 -29.79
N SER A 34 -5.01 3.06 -29.27
CA SER A 34 -4.86 4.44 -29.76
C SER A 34 -6.11 5.32 -29.62
N HIS A 35 -7.18 4.86 -28.97
CA HIS A 35 -8.34 5.64 -28.58
C HIS A 35 -8.19 6.10 -27.12
N ALA A 36 -8.59 7.31 -26.81
CA ALA A 36 -8.80 7.76 -25.44
C ALA A 36 -10.20 7.34 -24.98
N PHE A 37 -10.27 6.45 -23.98
CA PHE A 37 -11.52 6.00 -23.36
C PHE A 37 -11.80 6.80 -22.12
N TYR A 38 -13.00 7.32 -22.00
CA TYR A 38 -13.48 8.12 -20.89
C TYR A 38 -14.67 7.44 -20.23
N ALA A 39 -14.70 7.44 -18.89
CA ALA A 39 -15.74 6.82 -18.09
C ALA A 39 -16.01 7.59 -16.79
N GLY A 40 -17.10 7.21 -16.11
CA GLY A 40 -17.49 7.79 -14.83
C GLY A 40 -18.15 9.16 -14.96
N MET A 41 -18.86 9.41 -16.07
CA MET A 41 -19.66 10.63 -16.25
C MET A 41 -20.91 10.58 -15.39
N SER A 42 -21.25 11.70 -14.72
CA SER A 42 -22.40 11.78 -13.82
C SER A 42 -23.76 11.55 -14.52
N ALA A 43 -23.88 12.06 -15.76
CA ALA A 43 -25.09 11.91 -16.57
C ALA A 43 -25.25 10.53 -17.22
N SER A 44 -24.15 9.82 -17.43
CA SER A 44 -24.08 8.52 -18.11
C SER A 44 -23.08 7.59 -17.40
N PRO A 45 -23.34 7.16 -16.16
CA PRO A 45 -22.36 6.41 -15.36
C PRO A 45 -22.04 5.02 -15.91
N GLN A 46 -22.90 4.48 -16.79
CA GLN A 46 -22.75 3.16 -17.41
C GLN A 46 -22.08 3.22 -18.77
N GLU A 47 -21.66 4.39 -19.24
CA GLU A 47 -21.18 4.59 -20.60
C GLU A 47 -19.67 4.88 -20.61
N LEU A 48 -18.97 4.23 -21.56
CA LEU A 48 -17.62 4.60 -21.96
C LEU A 48 -17.74 5.36 -23.30
N ILE A 49 -17.14 6.54 -23.38
CA ILE A 49 -17.01 7.29 -24.62
C ILE A 49 -15.56 7.20 -25.06
N PHE A 50 -15.30 6.93 -26.32
CA PHE A 50 -13.94 6.87 -26.84
C PHE A 50 -13.76 7.78 -28.08
N SER A 51 -12.56 8.36 -28.16
CA SER A 51 -12.15 9.27 -29.23
C SER A 51 -11.87 8.54 -30.55
N VAL A 52 -11.65 9.29 -31.59
CA VAL A 52 -11.02 8.82 -32.85
C VAL A 52 -9.59 8.30 -32.50
N PRO A 53 -9.09 7.25 -33.19
CA PRO A 53 -7.72 6.76 -32.92
C PRO A 53 -6.68 7.83 -33.24
N PHE A 54 -5.69 8.00 -32.34
CA PHE A 54 -4.62 9.01 -32.44
C PHE A 54 -5.08 10.48 -32.38
N ASP A 55 -6.33 10.71 -32.01
CA ASP A 55 -6.92 12.07 -31.93
C ASP A 55 -7.87 12.12 -30.72
N GLU A 56 -7.33 12.45 -29.56
CA GLU A 56 -8.05 12.44 -28.29
C GLU A 56 -9.12 13.53 -28.17
N ASP A 57 -9.03 14.56 -29.02
CA ASP A 57 -9.96 15.69 -29.06
C ASP A 57 -11.13 15.47 -30.02
N ASN A 58 -11.15 14.39 -30.78
CA ASN A 58 -12.12 14.14 -31.83
C ASN A 58 -13.08 13.01 -31.48
N PHE A 59 -14.35 13.29 -31.43
CA PHE A 59 -15.43 12.34 -31.12
C PHE A 59 -16.40 12.13 -32.33
N THR A 60 -15.91 12.29 -33.53
CA THR A 60 -16.73 12.10 -34.76
C THR A 60 -16.93 10.61 -35.02
N GLY A 61 -18.16 10.11 -34.87
CA GLY A 61 -18.48 8.68 -35.00
C GLY A 61 -18.10 8.06 -36.35
N GLY A 62 -18.23 8.82 -37.48
CA GLY A 62 -17.81 8.33 -38.79
C GLY A 62 -16.31 8.14 -38.96
N SER A 63 -15.49 8.65 -38.07
CA SER A 63 -14.01 8.54 -38.05
C SER A 63 -13.48 7.54 -37.03
N GLY A 64 -14.33 6.76 -36.38
CA GLY A 64 -13.94 5.71 -35.46
C GLY A 64 -14.14 6.03 -34.00
N ALA A 65 -14.69 7.19 -33.65
CA ALA A 65 -15.15 7.46 -32.27
C ALA A 65 -16.49 6.77 -32.01
N GLY A 66 -16.81 6.55 -30.73
CA GLY A 66 -18.09 5.94 -30.36
C GLY A 66 -18.28 5.83 -28.88
N SER A 67 -19.28 5.06 -28.50
CA SER A 67 -19.53 4.73 -27.10
C SER A 67 -19.90 3.25 -26.93
N ILE A 68 -19.61 2.74 -25.72
CA ILE A 68 -19.94 1.40 -25.29
C ILE A 68 -20.70 1.52 -23.97
N LYS A 69 -21.82 0.82 -23.84
CA LYS A 69 -22.57 0.77 -22.60
C LYS A 69 -22.41 -0.59 -21.93
N VAL A 70 -22.28 -0.55 -20.61
CA VAL A 70 -22.30 -1.71 -19.72
C VAL A 70 -23.57 -1.66 -18.84
N ASP A 71 -23.85 -2.75 -18.13
CA ASP A 71 -25.12 -2.89 -17.41
C ASP A 71 -25.16 -2.08 -16.10
N GLU A 72 -24.00 -1.63 -15.58
CA GLU A 72 -23.86 -1.02 -14.27
C GLU A 72 -22.97 0.22 -14.28
N PRO A 73 -23.04 1.09 -13.24
CA PRO A 73 -22.17 2.24 -13.11
C PRO A 73 -20.69 1.85 -13.11
N ILE A 74 -19.89 2.58 -13.89
CA ILE A 74 -18.46 2.36 -14.01
C ILE A 74 -17.75 3.12 -12.91
N VAL A 75 -16.98 2.40 -12.09
CA VAL A 75 -16.18 2.95 -10.99
C VAL A 75 -14.68 2.98 -11.29
N GLY A 76 -14.27 2.43 -12.42
CA GLY A 76 -12.86 2.47 -12.85
C GLY A 76 -12.62 1.80 -14.18
N ILE A 77 -11.59 2.23 -14.88
CA ILE A 77 -11.10 1.58 -16.10
C ILE A 77 -9.59 1.44 -16.03
N LYS A 78 -9.05 0.34 -16.57
CA LYS A 78 -7.60 0.11 -16.60
C LYS A 78 -7.19 -0.77 -17.76
N VAL A 79 -6.21 -0.34 -18.52
CA VAL A 79 -5.60 -1.18 -19.57
C VAL A 79 -4.63 -2.16 -18.91
N PHE A 80 -4.80 -3.44 -19.23
CA PHE A 80 -3.93 -4.50 -18.75
C PHE A 80 -3.87 -5.66 -19.76
N ARG A 81 -2.69 -6.15 -20.07
CA ARG A 81 -2.44 -7.28 -21.00
C ARG A 81 -3.23 -7.18 -22.30
N GLU A 82 -3.15 -6.07 -22.99
CA GLU A 82 -3.84 -5.83 -24.27
C GLU A 82 -5.37 -5.78 -24.22
N ASN A 83 -5.99 -5.73 -23.05
CA ASN A 83 -7.42 -5.54 -22.87
C ASN A 83 -7.68 -4.31 -22.00
N LEU A 84 -8.83 -3.68 -22.20
CA LEU A 84 -9.33 -2.64 -21.32
C LEU A 84 -10.30 -3.27 -20.33
N PHE A 85 -9.93 -3.30 -19.06
CA PHE A 85 -10.80 -3.73 -17.97
C PHE A 85 -11.69 -2.59 -17.53
N VAL A 86 -12.97 -2.90 -17.36
CA VAL A 86 -14.01 -1.98 -16.91
C VAL A 86 -14.55 -2.51 -15.59
N PHE A 87 -14.33 -1.77 -14.53
CA PHE A 87 -14.76 -2.10 -13.18
C PHE A 87 -16.06 -1.36 -12.88
N CYS A 88 -17.08 -2.11 -12.53
CA CYS A 88 -18.36 -1.60 -12.08
C CYS A 88 -18.56 -1.85 -10.58
N GLU A 89 -19.69 -1.41 -10.01
CA GLU A 89 -19.98 -1.58 -8.59
C GLU A 89 -20.06 -3.06 -8.17
N ASP A 90 -20.73 -3.91 -8.98
CA ASP A 90 -20.94 -5.33 -8.68
C ASP A 90 -20.42 -6.29 -9.75
N SER A 91 -19.79 -5.76 -10.81
CA SER A 91 -19.29 -6.58 -11.92
C SER A 91 -17.99 -6.03 -12.52
N ILE A 92 -17.30 -6.88 -13.27
CA ILE A 92 -16.10 -6.52 -14.02
C ILE A 92 -16.23 -7.07 -15.43
N PHE A 93 -15.97 -6.20 -16.40
CA PHE A 93 -15.92 -6.56 -17.82
C PHE A 93 -14.52 -6.32 -18.38
N LYS A 94 -14.22 -6.96 -19.50
CA LYS A 94 -13.08 -6.61 -20.32
C LYS A 94 -13.50 -6.32 -21.76
N ILE A 95 -12.91 -5.30 -22.32
CA ILE A 95 -13.08 -4.94 -23.72
C ILE A 95 -11.87 -5.48 -24.48
N THR A 96 -12.16 -6.28 -25.52
CA THR A 96 -11.19 -6.83 -26.45
C THR A 96 -11.43 -6.28 -27.82
N GLY A 97 -10.45 -6.38 -28.71
CA GLY A 97 -10.56 -5.89 -30.08
C GLY A 97 -9.34 -5.08 -30.50
N SER A 98 -9.26 -4.78 -31.77
CA SER A 98 -8.16 -4.03 -32.39
C SER A 98 -8.56 -2.63 -32.85
N SER A 99 -9.85 -2.39 -33.03
CA SER A 99 -10.40 -1.14 -33.52
C SER A 99 -11.86 -0.94 -33.07
N SER A 100 -12.41 0.24 -33.28
CA SER A 100 -13.79 0.57 -32.94
C SER A 100 -14.84 -0.31 -33.60
N SER A 101 -14.50 -0.99 -34.69
CA SER A 101 -15.42 -1.88 -35.44
C SER A 101 -15.53 -3.28 -34.83
N ASP A 102 -14.56 -3.71 -33.98
CA ASP A 102 -14.50 -5.06 -33.43
C ASP A 102 -14.42 -5.08 -31.91
N PHE A 103 -14.57 -3.94 -31.23
CA PHE A 103 -14.62 -3.90 -29.78
C PHE A 103 -15.77 -4.76 -29.24
N THR A 104 -15.41 -5.71 -28.38
CA THR A 104 -16.35 -6.65 -27.77
C THR A 104 -16.23 -6.60 -26.25
N VAL A 105 -17.37 -6.48 -25.56
CA VAL A 105 -17.45 -6.51 -24.11
C VAL A 105 -17.65 -7.94 -23.63
N ILE A 106 -16.75 -8.42 -22.81
CA ILE A 106 -16.77 -9.78 -22.27
C ILE A 106 -16.83 -9.69 -20.73
N PRO A 107 -17.80 -10.33 -20.07
CA PRO A 107 -17.83 -10.34 -18.60
C PRO A 107 -16.67 -11.17 -18.05
N VAL A 108 -15.97 -10.62 -17.05
CA VAL A 108 -14.98 -11.32 -16.24
C VAL A 108 -15.67 -11.94 -15.02
N THR A 109 -16.50 -11.15 -14.35
CA THR A 109 -17.36 -11.58 -13.24
C THR A 109 -18.60 -10.70 -13.18
N ARG A 110 -19.71 -11.27 -12.70
CA ARG A 110 -20.98 -10.56 -12.44
C ARG A 110 -21.40 -10.63 -10.97
N ALA A 111 -20.49 -10.98 -10.09
CA ALA A 111 -20.75 -11.20 -8.68
C ALA A 111 -19.88 -10.33 -7.76
N ILE A 112 -18.89 -9.66 -8.31
CA ILE A 112 -17.93 -8.85 -7.55
C ILE A 112 -17.48 -7.69 -8.42
N GLY A 113 -17.62 -6.50 -7.89
CA GLY A 113 -17.13 -5.27 -8.51
C GLY A 113 -15.98 -4.63 -7.74
N CYS A 114 -15.80 -3.35 -7.97
CA CYS A 114 -14.77 -2.52 -7.37
C CYS A 114 -15.41 -1.38 -6.58
N VAL A 115 -14.86 -1.09 -5.40
CA VAL A 115 -15.37 -0.01 -4.54
C VAL A 115 -14.96 1.37 -5.10
N ASP A 116 -13.72 1.50 -5.55
CA ASP A 116 -13.21 2.76 -6.11
C ASP A 116 -12.09 2.51 -7.12
N GLY A 117 -12.16 3.20 -8.26
CA GLY A 117 -11.22 3.05 -9.37
C GLY A 117 -9.79 3.54 -9.06
N PHE A 118 -9.61 4.43 -8.09
CA PHE A 118 -8.27 4.86 -7.68
C PHE A 118 -7.54 3.82 -6.80
N SER A 119 -8.22 2.73 -6.45
CA SER A 119 -7.60 1.56 -5.83
C SER A 119 -6.93 0.63 -6.84
N ILE A 120 -7.27 0.74 -8.13
CA ILE A 120 -6.82 -0.19 -9.18
C ILE A 120 -5.37 0.09 -9.55
N GLN A 121 -4.50 -0.90 -9.39
CA GLN A 121 -3.08 -0.80 -9.74
C GLN A 121 -2.57 -2.09 -10.39
N GLU A 122 -1.55 -1.93 -11.25
CA GLU A 122 -0.81 -3.07 -11.78
C GLU A 122 0.39 -3.38 -10.90
N ILE A 123 0.47 -4.61 -10.38
CA ILE A 123 1.58 -5.10 -9.58
C ILE A 123 1.92 -6.55 -9.92
N SER A 124 3.22 -6.82 -10.12
CA SER A 124 3.73 -8.19 -10.39
C SER A 124 3.01 -8.93 -11.52
N GLY A 125 2.55 -8.20 -12.52
CA GLY A 125 1.89 -8.77 -13.70
C GLY A 125 0.43 -9.16 -13.48
N ASP A 126 -0.22 -8.60 -12.47
CA ASP A 126 -1.66 -8.72 -12.22
C ASP A 126 -2.25 -7.34 -11.86
N LEU A 127 -3.57 -7.19 -11.93
CA LEU A 127 -4.29 -6.02 -11.41
C LEU A 127 -4.80 -6.31 -10.01
N ILE A 128 -4.45 -5.45 -9.06
CA ILE A 128 -5.02 -5.41 -7.72
C ILE A 128 -6.07 -4.31 -7.64
N TYR A 129 -7.16 -4.55 -6.92
CA TYR A 129 -8.24 -3.59 -6.70
C TYR A 129 -8.93 -3.84 -5.35
N LEU A 130 -9.63 -2.83 -4.85
CA LEU A 130 -10.45 -2.93 -3.66
C LEU A 130 -11.86 -3.36 -4.05
N ALA A 131 -12.25 -4.56 -3.65
CA ALA A 131 -13.60 -5.09 -3.75
C ALA A 131 -14.37 -4.87 -2.43
N PRO A 132 -15.69 -5.02 -2.41
CA PRO A 132 -16.49 -4.88 -1.19
C PRO A 132 -16.05 -5.80 -0.04
N ASP A 133 -15.46 -6.94 -0.34
CA ASP A 133 -14.97 -7.94 0.62
C ASP A 133 -13.46 -7.89 0.85
N GLY A 134 -12.77 -6.87 0.36
CA GLY A 134 -11.34 -6.66 0.56
C GLY A 134 -10.53 -6.54 -0.72
N LEU A 135 -9.21 -6.64 -0.61
CA LEU A 135 -8.32 -6.58 -1.78
C LEU A 135 -8.37 -7.88 -2.57
N ARG A 136 -8.49 -7.74 -3.89
CA ARG A 136 -8.54 -8.85 -4.86
C ARG A 136 -7.60 -8.61 -6.03
N THR A 137 -7.31 -9.69 -6.77
CA THR A 137 -6.59 -9.61 -8.04
C THR A 137 -7.45 -10.17 -9.18
N ILE A 138 -7.22 -9.66 -10.39
CA ILE A 138 -7.96 -10.11 -11.59
C ILE A 138 -7.69 -11.58 -11.89
N ALA A 139 -6.43 -12.02 -11.88
CA ALA A 139 -6.10 -13.42 -12.16
C ALA A 139 -6.70 -14.38 -11.11
N GLY A 140 -6.79 -13.95 -9.84
CA GLY A 140 -7.51 -14.66 -8.79
C GLY A 140 -9.00 -14.79 -9.11
N THR A 141 -9.63 -13.69 -9.50
CA THR A 141 -11.06 -13.62 -9.81
C THR A 141 -11.44 -14.44 -11.06
N GLU A 142 -10.65 -14.37 -12.15
CA GLU A 142 -10.92 -15.14 -13.38
C GLU A 142 -10.77 -16.66 -13.17
N ARG A 143 -9.85 -17.10 -12.33
CA ARG A 143 -9.47 -18.51 -12.23
C ARG A 143 -10.36 -19.35 -11.32
N ILE A 144 -10.95 -18.75 -10.28
CA ILE A 144 -11.55 -19.53 -9.20
C ILE A 144 -13.06 -19.63 -9.31
N GLY A 145 -13.75 -18.66 -9.94
CA GLY A 145 -15.23 -18.65 -10.00
C GLY A 145 -15.91 -18.66 -8.61
N ASP A 146 -15.12 -18.80 -7.54
CA ASP A 146 -15.56 -18.87 -6.16
C ASP A 146 -15.08 -17.63 -5.40
N VAL A 147 -16.03 -16.90 -4.87
CA VAL A 147 -15.89 -15.57 -4.28
C VAL A 147 -14.97 -15.58 -3.06
N GLU A 148 -14.97 -16.63 -2.24
CA GLU A 148 -14.24 -16.65 -0.97
C GLU A 148 -12.71 -16.81 -1.10
N LEU A 149 -12.24 -17.48 -2.16
CA LEU A 149 -10.83 -17.81 -2.31
C LEU A 149 -10.00 -16.72 -3.00
N GLY A 150 -10.64 -15.71 -3.58
CA GLY A 150 -9.95 -14.64 -4.34
C GLY A 150 -9.43 -13.47 -3.51
N THR A 151 -9.85 -13.34 -2.23
CA THR A 151 -9.46 -12.22 -1.38
C THR A 151 -8.06 -12.42 -0.82
N ILE A 152 -7.15 -11.53 -1.13
CA ILE A 152 -5.77 -11.58 -0.66
C ILE A 152 -5.58 -10.92 0.71
N SER A 153 -6.57 -10.18 1.21
CA SER A 153 -6.52 -9.36 2.42
C SER A 153 -7.26 -9.93 3.63
N LYS A 154 -7.61 -11.21 3.64
CA LYS A 154 -8.37 -11.84 4.76
C LYS A 154 -7.79 -11.55 6.16
N GLN A 155 -6.47 -11.47 6.26
CA GLN A 155 -5.77 -11.22 7.54
C GLN A 155 -6.06 -9.83 8.12
N ILE A 156 -6.42 -8.88 7.27
CA ILE A 156 -6.63 -7.47 7.63
C ILE A 156 -8.06 -7.01 7.37
N GLN A 157 -8.98 -7.93 7.12
CA GLN A 157 -10.37 -7.61 6.79
C GLN A 157 -11.01 -6.61 7.76
N PRO A 158 -10.90 -6.75 9.09
CA PRO A 158 -11.47 -5.78 10.03
C PRO A 158 -10.92 -4.36 9.88
N ARG A 159 -9.77 -4.21 9.20
CA ARG A 159 -9.18 -2.90 8.89
C ARG A 159 -9.80 -2.29 7.65
N LEU A 160 -10.23 -3.13 6.72
CA LEU A 160 -10.83 -2.73 5.45
C LEU A 160 -12.34 -2.49 5.56
N ASP A 161 -13.03 -3.12 6.50
CA ASP A 161 -14.49 -3.01 6.70
C ASP A 161 -14.97 -1.58 7.07
N ASN A 162 -14.05 -0.72 7.51
CA ASN A 162 -14.36 0.65 7.97
C ASN A 162 -13.56 1.70 7.18
N ILE A 163 -13.28 1.46 5.92
CA ILE A 163 -12.61 2.42 5.04
C ILE A 163 -13.58 3.54 4.64
N ASP A 164 -13.13 4.78 4.75
CA ASP A 164 -13.77 5.89 4.04
C ASP A 164 -13.42 5.78 2.55
N THR A 165 -14.42 5.53 1.72
CA THR A 165 -14.26 5.30 0.29
C THR A 165 -14.26 6.58 -0.54
N ASP A 166 -14.58 7.74 0.05
CA ASP A 166 -14.71 9.00 -0.67
C ASP A 166 -13.35 9.58 -1.13
N ARG A 167 -12.25 9.09 -0.56
CA ARG A 167 -10.90 9.65 -0.74
C ARG A 167 -9.81 8.61 -0.90
N ILE A 168 -10.10 7.61 -1.69
CA ILE A 168 -9.11 6.56 -1.98
C ILE A 168 -8.06 7.09 -2.96
N SER A 169 -6.80 6.82 -2.65
CA SER A 169 -5.70 6.90 -3.61
C SER A 169 -4.74 5.73 -3.40
N SER A 170 -4.12 5.27 -4.46
CA SER A 170 -3.18 4.17 -4.36
C SER A 170 -1.96 4.35 -5.26
N VAL A 171 -0.88 3.68 -4.93
CA VAL A 171 0.35 3.68 -5.72
C VAL A 171 1.09 2.37 -5.56
N VAL A 172 1.77 1.94 -6.61
CA VAL A 172 2.69 0.82 -6.58
C VAL A 172 4.13 1.32 -6.55
N VAL A 173 4.91 0.79 -5.60
CA VAL A 173 6.37 0.94 -5.55
C VAL A 173 6.96 -0.35 -6.11
N ARG A 174 7.35 -0.31 -7.40
CA ARG A 174 7.75 -1.50 -8.17
C ARG A 174 9.04 -2.12 -7.63
N ASN A 175 10.03 -1.29 -7.32
CA ASN A 175 11.33 -1.73 -6.81
C ASN A 175 11.23 -2.50 -5.48
N LYS A 176 10.13 -2.30 -4.72
CA LYS A 176 9.88 -2.96 -3.44
C LYS A 176 8.75 -3.98 -3.51
N SER A 177 8.11 -4.16 -4.66
CA SER A 177 6.89 -4.97 -4.84
C SER A 177 5.81 -4.62 -3.83
N GLN A 178 5.60 -3.32 -3.61
CA GLN A 178 4.66 -2.79 -2.63
C GLN A 178 3.46 -2.15 -3.32
N TYR A 179 2.28 -2.45 -2.79
CA TYR A 179 1.04 -1.72 -3.03
C TYR A 179 0.72 -0.87 -1.81
N ARG A 180 0.50 0.42 -2.01
CA ARG A 180 0.12 1.37 -0.96
C ARG A 180 -1.27 1.89 -1.25
N LEU A 181 -2.18 1.74 -0.31
CA LEU A 181 -3.56 2.22 -0.37
C LEU A 181 -3.75 3.27 0.73
N PHE A 182 -4.22 4.45 0.35
CA PHE A 182 -4.51 5.55 1.27
C PHE A 182 -6.01 5.83 1.24
N PHE A 183 -6.59 5.99 2.42
CA PHE A 183 -8.00 6.29 2.64
C PHE A 183 -8.13 7.30 3.78
N PRO A 184 -7.60 8.54 3.59
CA PRO A 184 -7.60 9.56 4.62
C PRO A 184 -9.03 10.01 4.94
N ASP A 185 -9.34 10.12 6.23
CA ASP A 185 -10.59 10.68 6.71
C ASP A 185 -10.65 12.22 6.54
N ASP A 186 -11.84 12.79 6.66
CA ASP A 186 -12.08 14.24 6.49
C ASP A 186 -11.37 15.09 7.53
N THR A 187 -11.25 14.59 8.73
CA THR A 187 -10.79 15.35 9.90
C THR A 187 -9.37 14.99 10.31
N GLY A 188 -8.79 13.97 9.69
CA GLY A 188 -7.48 13.45 10.05
C GLY A 188 -6.33 14.37 9.69
N THR A 189 -5.30 14.33 10.52
CA THR A 189 -3.99 14.90 10.22
C THR A 189 -3.11 13.88 9.50
N ALA A 190 -1.99 14.29 8.92
CA ALA A 190 -1.04 13.36 8.29
C ALA A 190 -0.62 12.23 9.25
N THR A 191 -0.39 12.53 10.52
CA THR A 191 0.00 11.57 11.56
C THR A 191 -1.08 10.54 11.90
N SER A 192 -2.35 10.88 11.76
CA SER A 192 -3.49 10.01 12.07
C SER A 192 -4.13 9.38 10.85
N SER A 193 -3.84 9.91 9.65
CA SER A 193 -4.44 9.41 8.41
C SER A 193 -4.16 7.93 8.20
N PRO A 194 -5.20 7.14 7.95
CA PRO A 194 -5.06 5.73 7.71
C PRO A 194 -4.49 5.46 6.31
N GLY A 195 -3.68 4.43 6.22
CA GLY A 195 -3.15 3.86 5.00
C GLY A 195 -2.71 2.43 5.23
N LEU A 196 -2.64 1.68 4.15
CA LEU A 196 -2.23 0.30 4.14
C LEU A 196 -1.05 0.11 3.19
N LEU A 197 -0.08 -0.64 3.63
CA LEU A 197 1.03 -1.11 2.81
C LEU A 197 0.91 -2.62 2.67
N GLY A 198 0.77 -3.11 1.45
CA GLY A 198 0.83 -4.54 1.12
C GLY A 198 2.13 -4.85 0.38
N VAL A 199 2.79 -5.94 0.74
CA VAL A 199 4.03 -6.41 0.09
C VAL A 199 3.83 -7.84 -0.38
N ILE A 200 4.21 -8.09 -1.62
CA ILE A 200 4.27 -9.45 -2.14
C ILE A 200 5.57 -10.09 -1.69
N LYS A 201 5.50 -11.23 -1.02
CA LYS A 201 6.65 -11.95 -0.51
C LYS A 201 6.61 -13.43 -0.86
N ALA A 202 7.74 -13.97 -1.25
CA ALA A 202 7.87 -15.42 -1.37
C ALA A 202 7.85 -16.06 0.01
N GLY A 203 6.91 -16.96 0.24
CA GLY A 203 6.83 -17.75 1.47
C GLY A 203 7.95 -18.78 1.56
N VAL A 204 8.22 -19.27 2.76
CA VAL A 204 9.23 -20.31 3.02
C VAL A 204 8.93 -21.59 2.24
N ASP A 205 7.66 -21.87 1.98
CA ASP A 205 7.19 -23.06 1.26
C ASP A 205 7.12 -22.85 -0.27
N GLY A 206 7.72 -21.77 -0.80
CA GLY A 206 7.72 -21.44 -2.24
C GLY A 206 6.39 -20.85 -2.73
N GLY A 207 5.41 -20.65 -1.87
CA GLY A 207 4.18 -19.91 -2.17
C GLY A 207 4.43 -18.41 -2.20
N VAL A 208 3.59 -17.67 -2.93
CA VAL A 208 3.57 -16.21 -2.90
C VAL A 208 2.47 -15.78 -1.96
N GLY A 209 2.83 -14.98 -0.95
CA GLY A 209 1.90 -14.45 0.04
C GLY A 209 1.92 -12.92 0.08
N TRP A 210 0.90 -12.34 0.69
CA TRP A 210 0.83 -10.93 0.99
C TRP A 210 1.09 -10.69 2.47
N GLU A 211 1.95 -9.74 2.77
CA GLU A 211 2.16 -9.21 4.12
C GLU A 211 1.68 -7.77 4.16
N TYR A 212 1.04 -7.37 5.25
CA TYR A 212 0.44 -6.05 5.38
C TYR A 212 0.95 -5.30 6.60
N ALA A 213 1.02 -3.97 6.46
CA ALA A 213 1.31 -3.05 7.54
C ALA A 213 0.45 -1.80 7.44
N ASP A 214 0.13 -1.20 8.58
CA ASP A 214 -0.43 0.16 8.60
C ASP A 214 0.63 1.15 8.14
N LEU A 215 0.25 2.07 7.27
CA LEU A 215 1.07 3.19 6.82
C LEU A 215 0.44 4.50 7.32
N LYS A 216 1.16 5.20 8.19
CA LYS A 216 0.74 6.48 8.79
C LYS A 216 1.83 7.53 8.63
N GLY A 217 1.45 8.79 8.77
CA GLY A 217 2.39 9.91 8.71
C GLY A 217 2.34 10.70 7.41
N ILE A 218 1.58 10.23 6.42
CA ILE A 218 1.31 10.95 5.17
C ILE A 218 -0.19 10.95 4.89
N ARG A 219 -0.69 11.99 4.21
CA ARG A 219 -2.11 12.17 3.87
C ARG A 219 -2.24 12.52 2.39
N PRO A 220 -2.12 11.52 1.50
CA PRO A 220 -2.20 11.74 0.08
C PRO A 220 -3.63 11.99 -0.39
N ALA A 221 -3.81 13.01 -1.23
CA ALA A 221 -5.02 13.22 -2.02
C ALA A 221 -4.96 12.44 -3.34
N CYS A 222 -3.77 12.34 -3.92
CA CYS A 222 -3.50 11.57 -5.13
C CYS A 222 -2.07 11.07 -5.12
N CYS A 223 -1.82 9.95 -5.78
CA CYS A 223 -0.51 9.33 -5.86
C CYS A 223 -0.16 8.91 -7.29
N THR A 224 1.12 8.94 -7.60
CA THR A 224 1.64 8.38 -8.86
C THR A 224 3.05 7.85 -8.68
N SER A 225 3.44 6.89 -9.51
CA SER A 225 4.82 6.41 -9.60
C SER A 225 5.24 6.30 -11.06
N GLY A 226 6.49 6.62 -11.33
CA GLY A 226 7.07 6.53 -12.66
C GLY A 226 8.59 6.48 -12.60
N PHE A 227 9.22 6.19 -13.74
CA PHE A 227 10.67 6.17 -13.84
C PHE A 227 11.18 7.48 -14.45
N ILE A 228 12.03 8.18 -13.71
CA ILE A 228 12.72 9.38 -14.17
C ILE A 228 14.19 9.06 -14.20
N ASN A 229 14.81 9.14 -15.38
CA ASN A 229 16.23 8.79 -15.59
C ASN A 229 16.62 7.41 -15.02
N GLY A 230 15.75 6.41 -15.19
CA GLY A 230 15.96 5.05 -14.71
C GLY A 230 15.75 4.84 -13.20
N THR A 231 15.38 5.88 -12.46
CA THR A 231 15.07 5.80 -11.02
C THR A 231 13.57 5.89 -10.80
N GLU A 232 13.02 4.94 -10.06
CA GLU A 232 11.62 5.00 -9.67
C GLU A 232 11.37 6.19 -8.76
N THR A 233 10.44 7.04 -9.15
CA THR A 233 10.04 8.23 -8.40
C THR A 233 8.58 8.11 -8.04
N ILE A 234 8.28 8.19 -6.74
CA ILE A 234 6.94 8.11 -6.19
C ILE A 234 6.57 9.51 -5.69
N LEU A 235 5.47 10.04 -6.21
CA LEU A 235 4.95 11.35 -5.83
C LEU A 235 3.56 11.21 -5.23
N HIS A 236 3.22 12.12 -4.31
CA HIS A 236 1.85 12.31 -3.87
C HIS A 236 1.55 13.79 -3.70
N GLY A 237 0.33 14.20 -4.04
CA GLY A 237 -0.23 15.50 -3.71
C GLY A 237 -0.90 15.44 -2.34
N GLY A 238 -0.61 16.42 -1.50
CA GLY A 238 -1.29 16.61 -0.22
C GLY A 238 -2.57 17.43 -0.36
N TYR A 239 -3.40 17.48 0.68
CA TYR A 239 -4.57 18.37 0.77
C TYR A 239 -4.18 19.83 1.08
N ASP A 240 -2.91 20.08 1.34
CA ASP A 240 -2.29 21.37 1.59
C ASP A 240 -1.78 22.08 0.34
N GLY A 241 -1.93 21.43 -0.84
CA GLY A 241 -1.50 21.96 -2.13
C GLY A 241 -0.04 21.71 -2.47
N PHE A 242 0.69 20.95 -1.65
CA PHE A 242 2.07 20.56 -1.93
C PHE A 242 2.15 19.18 -2.62
N VAL A 243 3.21 19.01 -3.40
CA VAL A 243 3.57 17.73 -3.99
C VAL A 243 4.84 17.22 -3.30
N PHE A 244 4.74 16.02 -2.75
CA PHE A 244 5.83 15.39 -1.99
C PHE A 244 6.42 14.22 -2.78
N LYS A 245 7.74 14.07 -2.65
CA LYS A 245 8.46 12.90 -3.16
C LYS A 245 8.63 11.91 -2.02
N GLN A 246 8.06 10.72 -2.19
CA GLN A 246 8.24 9.61 -1.24
C GLN A 246 9.62 8.95 -1.39
N GLU A 247 10.00 8.13 -0.43
CA GLU A 247 11.26 7.36 -0.41
C GLU A 247 12.50 8.26 -0.47
N THR A 248 12.43 9.48 0.10
CA THR A 248 13.53 10.42 0.11
C THR A 248 13.73 10.96 1.54
N GLY A 249 14.95 10.84 2.07
CA GLY A 249 15.26 11.26 3.44
C GLY A 249 14.74 10.25 4.49
N SER A 250 14.75 10.67 5.75
CA SER A 250 14.41 9.86 6.93
C SER A 250 13.26 10.44 7.77
N THR A 251 12.56 11.44 7.25
CA THR A 251 11.44 12.11 7.93
C THR A 251 10.26 12.27 6.99
N PHE A 252 9.06 12.43 7.53
CA PHE A 252 7.89 12.90 6.80
C PHE A 252 7.81 14.44 6.92
N ASP A 253 8.38 15.13 5.95
CA ASP A 253 8.44 16.60 5.91
C ASP A 253 8.95 17.20 7.25
N GLY A 254 10.11 16.72 7.71
CA GLY A 254 10.71 17.13 8.98
C GLY A 254 10.15 16.44 10.23
N THR A 255 9.05 15.71 10.13
CA THR A 255 8.47 14.93 11.24
C THR A 255 9.10 13.54 11.31
N ASN A 256 9.50 13.11 12.51
CA ASN A 256 10.07 11.79 12.72
C ASN A 256 9.11 10.68 12.31
N ILE A 257 9.63 9.68 11.61
CA ILE A 257 8.87 8.47 11.24
C ILE A 257 8.81 7.55 12.46
N ALA A 258 7.59 7.30 12.96
CA ALA A 258 7.37 6.32 14.02
C ALA A 258 7.13 4.93 13.43
N ALA A 259 7.95 3.97 13.81
CA ALA A 259 7.79 2.57 13.45
C ALA A 259 7.36 1.73 14.65
N ILE A 260 6.31 0.93 14.49
CA ILE A 260 5.81 0.05 15.55
C ILE A 260 5.73 -1.37 15.02
N TYR A 261 6.43 -2.28 15.66
CA TYR A 261 6.27 -3.71 15.46
C TYR A 261 5.49 -4.31 16.64
N ARG A 262 4.49 -5.14 16.36
CA ARG A 262 3.73 -5.91 17.34
C ARG A 262 3.73 -7.37 16.93
N GLY A 263 4.42 -8.20 17.69
CA GLY A 263 4.37 -9.65 17.54
C GLY A 263 3.07 -10.25 18.10
N PRO A 264 2.66 -11.42 17.59
CA PRO A 264 1.54 -12.17 18.16
C PRO A 264 1.88 -12.72 19.54
N ASP A 265 0.87 -13.16 20.29
CA ASP A 265 1.03 -13.84 21.55
C ASP A 265 1.43 -15.31 21.32
N TYR A 266 2.71 -15.63 21.53
CA TYR A 266 3.26 -16.98 21.35
C TYR A 266 3.11 -17.83 22.60
N THR A 267 2.66 -19.07 22.46
CA THR A 267 2.63 -20.07 23.54
C THR A 267 3.98 -20.73 23.77
N MET A 268 4.90 -20.65 22.83
CA MET A 268 6.26 -21.23 22.91
C MET A 268 6.25 -22.71 23.35
N GLY A 269 5.46 -23.51 22.66
CA GLY A 269 5.23 -24.93 22.95
C GLY A 269 3.95 -25.17 23.76
N ASP A 270 4.04 -25.85 24.90
CA ASP A 270 2.89 -26.20 25.73
C ASP A 270 2.29 -24.95 26.41
N ALA A 271 1.04 -24.62 26.06
CA ALA A 271 0.31 -23.47 26.64
C ALA A 271 0.00 -23.65 28.15
N GLY A 272 0.04 -24.87 28.67
CA GLY A 272 -0.17 -25.16 30.10
C GLY A 272 1.06 -24.97 30.98
N ILE A 273 2.21 -24.70 30.37
CA ILE A 273 3.47 -24.46 31.11
C ILE A 273 3.80 -22.98 31.14
N ARG A 274 4.00 -22.42 32.31
CA ARG A 274 4.46 -21.04 32.46
C ARG A 274 5.91 -20.91 31.99
N LYS A 275 6.24 -19.85 31.28
CA LYS A 275 7.60 -19.51 30.81
C LYS A 275 8.13 -18.36 31.64
N MET A 276 9.25 -18.58 32.30
CA MET A 276 9.98 -17.55 33.05
C MET A 276 11.02 -16.97 32.08
N MET A 277 10.79 -15.74 31.66
CA MET A 277 11.67 -15.09 30.69
C MET A 277 12.97 -14.66 31.32
N GLN A 278 14.06 -14.77 30.57
CA GLN A 278 15.40 -14.41 31.04
C GLN A 278 16.01 -13.32 30.19
N ARG A 279 15.90 -13.48 28.86
CA ARG A 279 16.58 -12.59 27.90
C ARG A 279 15.86 -12.53 26.59
N ILE A 280 15.97 -11.37 25.93
CA ILE A 280 15.69 -11.20 24.51
C ILE A 280 16.99 -10.87 23.79
N ILE A 281 17.16 -11.47 22.61
CA ILE A 281 18.27 -11.18 21.70
C ILE A 281 17.67 -10.61 20.45
N TRP A 282 17.97 -9.36 20.15
CA TRP A 282 17.53 -8.66 18.94
C TRP A 282 18.54 -8.84 17.82
N ASN A 283 18.07 -9.17 16.64
CA ASN A 283 18.84 -9.21 15.40
C ASN A 283 18.29 -8.18 14.44
N TYR A 284 19.08 -7.15 14.13
CA TYR A 284 18.68 -6.04 13.28
C TYR A 284 19.88 -5.45 12.54
N ASP A 285 19.58 -4.78 11.40
CA ASP A 285 20.52 -3.90 10.73
C ASP A 285 20.12 -2.46 11.03
N ASN A 286 21.08 -1.64 11.40
CA ASN A 286 20.90 -0.22 11.64
C ASN A 286 21.89 0.61 10.82
N GLU A 287 21.44 1.76 10.35
CA GLU A 287 22.26 2.72 9.61
C GLU A 287 22.96 3.73 10.52
N GLY A 288 22.76 3.63 11.84
CA GLY A 288 23.35 4.50 12.85
C GLY A 288 22.95 4.12 14.27
N ALA A 289 23.14 5.02 15.23
CA ALA A 289 22.73 4.78 16.61
C ALA A 289 21.19 4.73 16.70
N VAL A 290 20.69 3.68 17.31
CA VAL A 290 19.25 3.44 17.54
C VAL A 290 18.95 3.61 19.02
N ASN A 291 17.83 4.23 19.33
CA ASN A 291 17.30 4.37 20.68
C ASN A 291 15.79 4.11 20.66
N SER A 292 15.42 2.85 20.61
CA SER A 292 14.04 2.40 20.53
C SER A 292 13.58 1.83 21.86
N ASN A 293 12.27 1.84 22.09
CA ASN A 293 11.69 1.20 23.28
C ASN A 293 11.04 -0.12 22.88
N PHE A 294 11.14 -1.12 23.75
CA PHE A 294 10.38 -2.34 23.57
C PHE A 294 9.67 -2.76 24.86
N ARG A 295 8.60 -3.52 24.70
CA ARG A 295 7.81 -4.09 25.79
C ARG A 295 7.59 -5.56 25.56
N ILE A 296 7.64 -6.30 26.65
CA ILE A 296 7.19 -7.69 26.70
C ILE A 296 5.80 -7.69 27.34
N ARG A 297 4.90 -8.45 26.77
CA ARG A 297 3.54 -8.61 27.24
C ARG A 297 3.28 -10.09 27.53
N TYR A 298 2.68 -10.39 28.67
CA TYR A 298 2.33 -11.74 29.10
C TYR A 298 0.82 -11.93 29.11
N ASP A 299 0.38 -13.16 28.81
CA ASP A 299 -0.98 -13.64 28.96
C ASP A 299 -2.04 -12.69 28.37
N PHE A 300 -1.85 -12.30 27.08
CA PHE A 300 -2.71 -11.35 26.36
C PHE A 300 -2.89 -9.99 27.06
N ASN A 301 -1.90 -9.58 27.85
CA ASN A 301 -1.97 -8.38 28.70
C ASN A 301 -3.02 -8.47 29.82
N SER A 302 -3.22 -9.66 30.38
CA SER A 302 -4.11 -9.86 31.52
C SER A 302 -3.68 -9.02 32.71
N SER A 303 -4.62 -8.41 33.43
CA SER A 303 -4.38 -7.69 34.65
C SER A 303 -3.96 -8.60 35.84
N GLU A 304 -4.20 -9.90 35.71
CA GLU A 304 -3.82 -10.90 36.74
C GLU A 304 -2.33 -11.30 36.62
N THR A 305 -1.69 -11.02 35.50
CA THR A 305 -0.27 -11.30 35.29
C THR A 305 0.53 -10.02 35.36
N PRO A 306 1.52 -9.88 36.25
CA PRO A 306 2.37 -8.71 36.30
C PRO A 306 3.08 -8.46 34.97
N GLN A 307 2.94 -7.26 34.45
CA GLN A 307 3.55 -6.83 33.21
C GLN A 307 4.83 -6.03 33.51
N PRO A 308 5.97 -6.32 32.85
CA PRO A 308 7.19 -5.56 33.06
C PRO A 308 7.06 -4.14 32.50
N ALA A 309 7.88 -3.23 32.97
CA ALA A 309 8.04 -1.91 32.38
C ALA A 309 8.63 -2.00 30.98
N SER A 310 8.59 -0.91 30.23
CA SER A 310 9.27 -0.81 28.94
C SER A 310 10.80 -0.81 29.14
N TYR A 311 11.48 -1.46 28.23
CA TYR A 311 12.94 -1.48 28.15
C TYR A 311 13.40 -0.56 27.03
N THR A 312 14.60 0.01 27.18
CA THR A 312 15.22 0.80 26.12
C THR A 312 16.22 -0.08 25.35
N LEU A 313 16.06 -0.14 24.06
CA LEU A 313 17.01 -0.77 23.16
C LEU A 313 17.97 0.29 22.65
N THR A 314 19.19 0.30 23.16
CA THR A 314 20.24 1.22 22.74
C THR A 314 21.32 0.45 22.00
N THR A 315 21.61 0.87 20.79
CA THR A 315 22.72 0.34 20.01
C THR A 315 23.92 1.25 20.18
N GLY A 316 25.13 0.69 20.04
CA GLY A 316 26.39 1.45 20.13
C GLY A 316 26.45 2.58 19.10
N ALA A 317 27.42 3.46 19.29
CA ALA A 317 27.60 4.67 18.49
C ALA A 317 27.57 4.43 16.98
N ALA A 318 27.04 5.42 16.27
CA ALA A 318 27.01 5.45 14.81
C ALA A 318 28.40 5.19 14.21
N VAL A 319 28.43 4.33 13.21
CA VAL A 319 29.63 4.13 12.40
C VAL A 319 29.89 5.41 11.61
N ALA A 320 31.14 5.80 11.49
CA ALA A 320 31.55 6.88 10.61
C ALA A 320 31.18 6.55 9.14
N ILE A 321 30.33 7.37 8.55
CA ILE A 321 29.95 7.25 7.13
C ILE A 321 30.86 8.19 6.34
N TYR A 322 31.54 7.66 5.32
CA TYR A 322 32.37 8.46 4.43
C TYR A 322 31.50 9.53 3.72
N GLY A 323 31.95 10.79 3.79
CA GLY A 323 31.21 11.90 3.20
C GLY A 323 30.14 12.55 4.09
N ASN A 324 29.93 12.06 5.30
CA ASN A 324 29.05 12.70 6.27
C ASN A 324 29.81 13.76 7.08
N SER A 325 29.33 15.00 7.09
CA SER A 325 29.93 16.12 7.82
C SER A 325 30.01 15.92 9.34
N ALA A 326 29.17 15.05 9.90
CA ALA A 326 29.20 14.67 11.31
C ALA A 326 30.26 13.59 11.63
N SER A 327 30.86 12.98 10.62
CA SER A 327 31.90 11.94 10.78
C SER A 327 33.28 12.57 10.71
N THR A 328 33.64 13.37 11.71
CA THR A 328 34.94 14.07 11.78
C THR A 328 36.06 13.13 12.22
N TYR A 329 37.24 13.26 11.56
CA TYR A 329 38.43 12.52 11.92
C TYR A 329 38.82 12.82 13.39
N GLY A 330 39.03 11.79 14.17
CA GLY A 330 39.38 11.90 15.59
C GLY A 330 38.19 11.80 16.57
N THR A 331 36.92 11.94 16.08
CA THR A 331 35.72 11.74 16.88
C THR A 331 34.84 10.60 16.37
N ALA A 332 34.94 10.31 15.10
CA ALA A 332 34.22 9.19 14.49
C ALA A 332 34.96 7.86 14.72
N VAL A 333 34.24 6.87 15.18
CA VAL A 333 34.79 5.53 15.42
C VAL A 333 34.79 4.74 14.12
N TYR A 334 35.99 4.34 13.69
CA TYR A 334 36.15 3.31 12.64
C TYR A 334 35.77 1.97 13.28
N GLY A 335 34.58 1.53 13.05
CA GLY A 335 34.12 0.25 13.61
C GLY A 335 33.04 -0.34 12.71
N SER A 336 32.86 -1.64 12.77
CA SER A 336 31.78 -2.35 12.12
C SER A 336 30.44 -1.67 12.45
N SER A 337 29.52 -1.64 11.47
CA SER A 337 28.08 -1.48 11.73
C SER A 337 27.76 -2.09 13.09
N GLY A 338 27.12 -1.34 14.00
CA GLY A 338 26.88 -1.73 15.38
C GLY A 338 26.54 -3.21 15.52
N THR A 339 26.85 -3.80 16.65
CA THR A 339 26.65 -5.24 16.88
C THR A 339 25.25 -5.63 16.40
N PRO A 340 25.10 -6.49 15.36
CA PRO A 340 23.80 -6.86 14.81
C PRO A 340 22.95 -7.64 15.81
N LEU A 341 23.52 -7.95 16.98
CA LEU A 341 22.88 -8.70 18.06
C LEU A 341 22.97 -7.90 19.36
N VAL A 342 21.84 -7.40 19.85
CA VAL A 342 21.73 -6.80 21.18
C VAL A 342 21.02 -7.76 22.10
N ARG A 343 21.63 -7.99 23.26
CA ARG A 343 21.13 -8.86 24.33
C ARG A 343 20.63 -8.00 25.47
N GLN A 344 19.37 -8.19 25.85
CA GLN A 344 18.74 -7.48 26.96
C GLN A 344 18.09 -8.48 27.93
N SER A 345 18.41 -8.39 29.22
CA SER A 345 17.69 -9.15 30.23
C SER A 345 16.27 -8.63 30.37
N ILE A 346 15.32 -9.54 30.49
CA ILE A 346 13.89 -9.24 30.61
C ILE A 346 13.34 -9.97 31.85
N GLU A 347 12.33 -9.38 32.47
CA GLU A 347 11.74 -9.86 33.70
C GLU A 347 10.34 -10.42 33.49
N GLY A 348 9.90 -11.25 34.41
CA GLY A 348 8.55 -11.78 34.46
C GLY A 348 8.37 -13.10 33.72
N GLY A 349 7.12 -13.47 33.53
CA GLY A 349 6.76 -14.71 32.84
C GLY A 349 5.26 -14.90 32.74
N GLY A 350 4.86 -15.70 31.80
CA GLY A 350 3.47 -16.01 31.51
C GLY A 350 3.31 -17.33 30.73
N PHE A 351 2.11 -17.68 30.42
CA PHE A 351 1.78 -18.81 29.55
C PHE A 351 1.93 -18.44 28.07
N THR A 352 1.63 -17.16 27.74
CA THR A 352 1.90 -16.58 26.41
C THR A 352 2.79 -15.36 26.54
N VAL A 353 3.52 -15.05 25.48
CA VAL A 353 4.46 -13.93 25.42
C VAL A 353 4.32 -13.23 24.09
N ALA A 354 4.15 -11.91 24.10
CA ALA A 354 4.20 -11.06 22.92
C ALA A 354 5.27 -9.97 23.07
N VAL A 355 5.85 -9.57 21.95
CA VAL A 355 6.89 -8.55 21.90
C VAL A 355 6.38 -7.36 21.10
N ARG A 356 6.60 -6.16 21.60
CA ARG A 356 6.34 -4.91 20.91
C ARG A 356 7.62 -4.08 20.87
N LEU A 357 7.96 -3.56 19.71
CA LEU A 357 9.04 -2.59 19.49
C LEU A 357 8.43 -1.27 19.03
N ASP A 358 8.81 -0.18 19.66
CA ASP A 358 8.40 1.19 19.29
C ASP A 358 9.67 2.00 18.98
N ASP A 359 9.80 2.46 17.75
CA ASP A 359 10.85 3.38 17.31
C ASP A 359 10.22 4.69 16.83
N ALA A 360 10.40 5.74 17.61
CA ALA A 360 9.84 7.06 17.32
C ALA A 360 10.85 8.20 17.59
N ALA A 361 12.10 7.85 17.86
CA ALA A 361 13.08 8.80 18.37
C ALA A 361 13.74 9.68 17.29
N GLY A 362 13.39 9.52 16.00
CA GLY A 362 14.07 10.22 14.89
C GLY A 362 15.54 9.81 14.75
N ALA A 363 15.89 8.64 15.27
CA ALA A 363 17.18 8.02 15.14
C ALA A 363 17.38 7.43 13.73
N ALA A 364 18.52 6.81 13.49
CA ALA A 364 18.82 6.17 12.23
C ALA A 364 17.80 5.06 11.92
N PRO A 365 17.51 4.81 10.61
CA PRO A 365 16.64 3.72 10.21
C PRO A 365 17.13 2.36 10.74
N ILE A 366 16.19 1.51 11.10
CA ILE A 366 16.46 0.13 11.51
C ILE A 366 15.71 -0.86 10.63
N SER A 367 16.33 -2.00 10.37
CA SER A 367 15.67 -3.15 9.76
C SER A 367 15.67 -4.30 10.76
N LEU A 368 14.50 -4.62 11.33
CA LEU A 368 14.34 -5.74 12.23
C LEU A 368 14.40 -7.05 11.43
N LYS A 369 15.41 -7.87 11.68
CA LYS A 369 15.56 -9.20 11.06
C LYS A 369 14.84 -10.28 11.88
N GLY A 370 14.79 -10.12 13.20
CA GLY A 370 14.14 -11.04 14.10
C GLY A 370 14.58 -10.85 15.55
N TYR A 371 14.04 -11.68 16.40
CA TYR A 371 14.45 -11.76 17.81
C TYR A 371 14.37 -13.19 18.32
N GLN A 372 15.13 -13.49 19.37
CA GLN A 372 15.10 -14.75 20.09
C GLN A 372 14.74 -14.48 21.54
N LEU A 373 13.91 -15.35 22.11
CA LEU A 373 13.52 -15.30 23.52
C LEU A 373 14.13 -16.49 24.27
N GLU A 374 14.90 -16.21 25.30
CA GLU A 374 15.43 -17.21 26.22
C GLU A 374 14.53 -17.29 27.45
N PHE A 375 14.08 -18.49 27.79
CA PHE A 375 13.21 -18.72 28.93
C PHE A 375 13.50 -20.05 29.63
N THR A 376 13.08 -20.17 30.88
CA THR A 376 13.07 -21.42 31.63
C THR A 376 11.63 -21.88 31.81
N PRO A 377 11.31 -23.15 31.54
CA PRO A 377 9.99 -23.69 31.87
C PRO A 377 9.72 -23.58 33.36
N GLY A 378 8.58 -23.03 33.72
CA GLY A 378 8.10 -22.93 35.09
C GLY A 378 7.09 -24.03 35.43
N GLY A 379 6.30 -23.81 36.50
CA GLY A 379 5.25 -24.73 36.88
C GLY A 379 4.10 -24.82 35.89
N ARG A 380 3.41 -25.96 35.91
CA ARG A 380 2.11 -26.12 35.23
C ARG A 380 1.01 -25.38 35.99
N ARG A 381 0.02 -24.92 35.24
CA ARG A 381 -1.20 -24.35 35.83
C ARG A 381 -2.02 -25.43 36.51
#